data_18cd21a547b58863dd0f0d582603127f
#
_entry.id   18cd21a547b58863dd0f0d582603127f
#
_cell.length_a   1.000
_cell.length_b   1.000
_cell.length_c   1.000
_cell.angle_alpha   90.00
_cell.angle_beta   90.00
_cell.angle_gamma   90.00
#
_symmetry.space_group_name_H-M   'P 1'
#
loop_
_entity.id
_entity.type
_entity.pdbx_description
1 polymer ?
#
loop_
_entity_poly.entity_id
_entity_poly.type
_entity_poly.pdbx_seq_one_letter_code
_entity_poly.pdbx_strand_id
1 'polypeptide(L)'
;MLLTTTGKHLDTLQRAILEGAWQGKGYKEIAEEYHCTNDHVRKSASDLWKLLSELLEEDVKKKNVRSLIENRIFSYYEESVHIGNNINNVCSDLYNEPKNSTNRSPTSNESDTLPRHDLSQAPEYDRLYNRHDELTTLKHWILSEHSRIITLTGLSGIGKTALARQLVEQIKDHFTHILWCNHRKFPNLETLKNHIRQFLAATSTPNASLLDHLRHHRCLLILDNLQEALTPGEFVGTYRRDYQGYGQLIHELGTFSHQSCILLLSWEHPLEIAALESETRHCKTLPVQGSPQLATQILRDRQLKDPNTWPELTQLYNNNPLWLNLTASTILDLFNGSVQQFLSYPTLFLGDLEAVLKLHYQRLGNAEKTLLHWLANQDSPVNLNQKPPNLLSDREFLKAIQSLKRRSLLESSSNLSLQPVIRQYIRSNYSGGESLTNEPRAVA
;
A
#
# COMPACT_ATOMS: atom_id res chain seq x y z
N MET A 1 -15.84 11.17 -8.16
CA MET A 1 -15.45 10.19 -9.18
C MET A 1 -16.43 10.10 -10.35
N LEU A 2 -17.68 9.65 -10.18
CA LEU A 2 -18.68 9.59 -11.27
C LEU A 2 -18.93 10.96 -11.92
N LEU A 3 -19.05 12.00 -11.13
CA LEU A 3 -19.28 13.38 -11.61
C LEU A 3 -18.08 13.95 -12.38
N THR A 4 -16.87 13.69 -11.89
CA THR A 4 -15.64 14.24 -12.48
C THR A 4 -15.25 13.54 -13.79
N THR A 5 -15.63 12.26 -13.97
CA THR A 5 -15.24 11.49 -15.16
C THR A 5 -16.32 11.46 -16.25
N THR A 6 -17.63 11.51 -15.88
CA THR A 6 -18.73 11.39 -16.84
C THR A 6 -19.63 12.61 -16.93
N GLY A 7 -19.49 13.58 -16.04
CA GLY A 7 -20.40 14.73 -15.90
C GLY A 7 -21.83 14.37 -15.49
N LYS A 8 -22.12 13.11 -15.13
CA LYS A 8 -23.45 12.62 -14.81
C LYS A 8 -23.56 12.24 -13.33
N HIS A 9 -24.66 12.65 -12.71
CA HIS A 9 -25.05 12.19 -11.37
C HIS A 9 -25.81 10.85 -11.47
N LEU A 10 -25.63 9.99 -10.46
CA LEU A 10 -26.54 8.86 -10.27
C LEU A 10 -27.95 9.38 -10.00
N ASP A 11 -28.94 8.81 -10.68
CA ASP A 11 -30.32 9.07 -10.36
C ASP A 11 -30.71 8.44 -9.00
N THR A 12 -31.89 8.78 -8.50
CA THR A 12 -32.36 8.34 -7.17
C THR A 12 -32.44 6.82 -7.06
N LEU A 13 -32.87 6.12 -8.12
CA LEU A 13 -33.00 4.68 -8.15
C LEU A 13 -31.62 3.99 -8.25
N GLN A 14 -30.73 4.53 -9.06
CA GLN A 14 -29.34 4.01 -9.16
C GLN A 14 -28.59 4.15 -7.83
N ARG A 15 -28.81 5.25 -7.11
CA ARG A 15 -28.24 5.43 -5.75
C ARG A 15 -28.82 4.41 -4.78
N ALA A 16 -30.13 4.20 -4.77
CA ALA A 16 -30.79 3.20 -3.94
C ALA A 16 -30.31 1.76 -4.25
N ILE A 17 -30.09 1.44 -5.53
CA ILE A 17 -29.56 0.14 -5.95
C ILE A 17 -28.12 -0.05 -5.42
N LEU A 18 -27.29 0.98 -5.48
CA LEU A 18 -25.94 0.93 -4.96
C LEU A 18 -25.91 0.75 -3.44
N GLU A 19 -26.71 1.53 -2.72
CA GLU A 19 -26.87 1.43 -1.26
C GLU A 19 -27.44 0.08 -0.85
N GLY A 20 -28.45 -0.41 -1.55
CA GLY A 20 -29.03 -1.73 -1.32
C GLY A 20 -28.04 -2.87 -1.58
N ALA A 21 -27.24 -2.77 -2.62
CA ALA A 21 -26.16 -3.72 -2.89
C ALA A 21 -25.10 -3.71 -1.77
N TRP A 22 -24.79 -2.53 -1.24
CA TRP A 22 -23.89 -2.37 -0.09
C TRP A 22 -24.41 -3.03 1.18
N GLN A 23 -25.72 -2.93 1.42
CA GLN A 23 -26.42 -3.50 2.59
C GLN A 23 -26.82 -4.97 2.38
N GLY A 24 -26.57 -5.56 1.20
CA GLY A 24 -26.95 -6.93 0.87
C GLY A 24 -28.44 -7.12 0.52
N LYS A 25 -29.23 -6.03 0.40
CA LYS A 25 -30.67 -6.08 0.05
C LYS A 25 -30.91 -6.70 -1.33
N GLY A 26 -32.01 -7.45 -1.47
CA GLY A 26 -32.49 -7.99 -2.74
C GLY A 26 -33.09 -6.91 -3.65
N TYR A 27 -33.14 -7.12 -4.98
CA TYR A 27 -33.80 -6.17 -5.90
C TYR A 27 -35.30 -6.05 -5.63
N LYS A 28 -35.93 -7.10 -5.08
CA LYS A 28 -37.33 -7.09 -4.71
C LYS A 28 -37.58 -6.13 -3.53
N GLU A 29 -36.72 -6.16 -2.52
CA GLU A 29 -36.81 -5.28 -1.35
C GLU A 29 -36.61 -3.80 -1.76
N ILE A 30 -35.65 -3.53 -2.67
CA ILE A 30 -35.45 -2.20 -3.22
C ILE A 30 -36.66 -1.71 -4.02
N ALA A 31 -37.30 -2.60 -4.79
CA ALA A 31 -38.49 -2.29 -5.57
C ALA A 31 -39.68 -1.92 -4.66
N GLU A 32 -39.87 -2.65 -3.57
CA GLU A 32 -40.89 -2.36 -2.56
C GLU A 32 -40.66 -1.02 -1.85
N GLU A 33 -39.40 -0.75 -1.45
CA GLU A 33 -39.01 0.47 -0.76
C GLU A 33 -39.19 1.73 -1.62
N TYR A 34 -38.93 1.62 -2.95
CA TYR A 34 -39.01 2.73 -3.90
C TYR A 34 -40.31 2.74 -4.76
N HIS A 35 -41.32 1.92 -4.38
CA HIS A 35 -42.60 1.84 -5.05
C HIS A 35 -42.52 1.66 -6.58
N CYS A 36 -41.60 0.80 -7.05
CA CYS A 36 -41.41 0.49 -8.45
C CYS A 36 -41.42 -1.01 -8.73
N THR A 37 -41.41 -1.41 -10.02
CA THR A 37 -41.43 -2.82 -10.37
C THR A 37 -40.02 -3.43 -10.25
N ASN A 38 -39.94 -4.70 -9.85
CA ASN A 38 -38.68 -5.45 -9.76
C ASN A 38 -37.91 -5.45 -11.11
N ASP A 39 -38.63 -5.51 -12.24
CA ASP A 39 -38.03 -5.47 -13.58
C ASP A 39 -37.40 -4.09 -13.89
N HIS A 40 -38.01 -3.01 -13.41
CA HIS A 40 -37.44 -1.68 -13.53
C HIS A 40 -36.14 -1.54 -12.71
N VAL A 41 -36.14 -2.06 -11.47
CA VAL A 41 -34.92 -2.09 -10.62
C VAL A 41 -33.82 -2.93 -11.29
N ARG A 42 -34.12 -4.09 -11.85
CA ARG A 42 -33.14 -4.95 -12.54
C ARG A 42 -32.54 -4.28 -13.77
N LYS A 43 -33.35 -3.60 -14.58
CA LYS A 43 -32.87 -2.87 -15.75
C LYS A 43 -31.96 -1.72 -15.34
N SER A 44 -32.40 -0.89 -14.41
CA SER A 44 -31.59 0.22 -13.88
C SER A 44 -30.29 -0.28 -13.20
N ALA A 45 -30.33 -1.43 -12.51
CA ALA A 45 -29.13 -2.06 -11.97
C ALA A 45 -28.18 -2.53 -13.06
N SER A 46 -28.68 -3.15 -14.13
CA SER A 46 -27.84 -3.58 -15.25
C SER A 46 -27.09 -2.41 -15.89
N ASP A 47 -27.80 -1.30 -16.10
CA ASP A 47 -27.21 -0.08 -16.66
C ASP A 47 -26.18 0.54 -15.70
N LEU A 48 -26.46 0.53 -14.38
CA LEU A 48 -25.55 0.99 -13.35
C LEU A 48 -24.27 0.13 -13.28
N TRP A 49 -24.41 -1.20 -13.28
CA TRP A 49 -23.23 -2.08 -13.24
C TRP A 49 -22.38 -1.96 -14.47
N LYS A 50 -22.99 -1.78 -15.65
CA LYS A 50 -22.27 -1.54 -16.90
C LYS A 50 -21.49 -0.22 -16.85
N LEU A 51 -22.13 0.86 -16.41
CA LEU A 51 -21.50 2.17 -16.22
C LEU A 51 -20.33 2.08 -15.24
N LEU A 52 -20.51 1.40 -14.11
CA LEU A 52 -19.45 1.23 -13.12
C LEU A 52 -18.32 0.32 -13.65
N SER A 53 -18.63 -0.68 -14.47
CA SER A 53 -17.61 -1.54 -15.09
C SER A 53 -16.73 -0.76 -16.06
N GLU A 54 -17.32 0.11 -16.87
CA GLU A 54 -16.59 1.00 -17.77
C GLU A 54 -15.70 2.00 -17.02
N LEU A 55 -16.20 2.56 -15.93
CA LEU A 55 -15.48 3.53 -15.10
C LEU A 55 -14.36 2.91 -14.26
N LEU A 56 -14.56 1.70 -13.80
CA LEU A 56 -13.61 1.01 -12.92
C LEU A 56 -12.68 0.08 -13.70
N GLU A 57 -12.91 -0.08 -15.02
CA GLU A 57 -12.18 -1.01 -15.90
C GLU A 57 -12.18 -2.45 -15.36
N GLU A 58 -13.26 -2.83 -14.63
CA GLU A 58 -13.43 -4.14 -14.00
C GLU A 58 -14.88 -4.62 -14.14
N ASP A 59 -15.11 -5.95 -14.16
CA ASP A 59 -16.46 -6.53 -14.24
C ASP A 59 -17.21 -6.32 -12.92
N VAL A 60 -17.99 -5.24 -12.83
CA VAL A 60 -18.77 -4.86 -11.64
C VAL A 60 -20.12 -5.55 -11.67
N LYS A 61 -20.43 -6.26 -10.58
CA LYS A 61 -21.71 -6.91 -10.34
C LYS A 61 -22.19 -6.61 -8.94
N LYS A 62 -23.48 -6.81 -8.67
CA LYS A 62 -24.07 -6.65 -7.33
C LYS A 62 -23.25 -7.33 -6.23
N LYS A 63 -22.72 -8.52 -6.48
CA LYS A 63 -21.99 -9.35 -5.50
C LYS A 63 -20.57 -8.86 -5.19
N ASN A 64 -19.94 -8.09 -6.07
CA ASN A 64 -18.55 -7.65 -5.93
C ASN A 64 -18.39 -6.14 -5.89
N VAL A 65 -19.44 -5.34 -6.11
CA VAL A 65 -19.37 -3.88 -6.14
C VAL A 65 -18.84 -3.30 -4.83
N ARG A 66 -19.23 -3.88 -3.70
CA ARG A 66 -18.77 -3.45 -2.38
C ARG A 66 -17.26 -3.63 -2.23
N SER A 67 -16.74 -4.82 -2.50
CA SER A 67 -15.30 -5.09 -2.41
C SER A 67 -14.49 -4.33 -3.43
N LEU A 68 -15.02 -4.10 -4.65
CA LEU A 68 -14.34 -3.30 -5.68
C LEU A 68 -14.26 -1.82 -5.29
N ILE A 69 -15.36 -1.26 -4.76
CA ILE A 69 -15.38 0.14 -4.29
C ILE A 69 -14.52 0.28 -3.02
N GLU A 70 -14.62 -0.64 -2.05
CA GLU A 70 -13.77 -0.64 -0.85
C GLU A 70 -12.28 -0.69 -1.24
N ASN A 71 -11.89 -1.54 -2.18
CA ASN A 71 -10.51 -1.62 -2.70
C ASN A 71 -10.09 -0.33 -3.45
N ARG A 72 -11.01 0.30 -4.16
CA ARG A 72 -10.75 1.53 -4.91
C ARG A 72 -10.67 2.76 -4.01
N ILE A 73 -11.51 2.84 -2.99
CA ILE A 73 -11.42 3.87 -1.95
C ILE A 73 -10.07 3.78 -1.24
N PHE A 74 -9.59 2.59 -0.99
CA PHE A 74 -8.28 2.38 -0.37
C PHE A 74 -7.12 2.83 -1.27
N SER A 75 -7.09 2.44 -2.54
CA SER A 75 -6.07 2.95 -3.48
C SER A 75 -6.16 4.47 -3.64
N TYR A 76 -7.38 5.04 -3.54
CA TYR A 76 -7.60 6.48 -3.53
C TYR A 76 -7.13 7.13 -2.21
N TYR A 77 -7.24 6.45 -1.06
CA TYR A 77 -6.65 6.94 0.20
C TYR A 77 -5.12 6.81 0.20
N GLU A 78 -4.53 5.78 -0.41
CA GLU A 78 -3.08 5.74 -0.65
C GLU A 78 -2.64 6.87 -1.61
N GLU A 79 -3.42 7.17 -2.67
CA GLU A 79 -3.19 8.31 -3.57
C GLU A 79 -3.58 9.65 -2.93
N SER A 80 -4.66 9.74 -2.14
CA SER A 80 -5.18 11.00 -1.56
C SER A 80 -4.34 11.54 -0.41
N VAL A 81 -3.52 10.71 0.21
CA VAL A 81 -2.41 11.20 1.06
C VAL A 81 -1.39 11.95 0.19
N HIS A 82 -1.35 11.65 -1.11
CA HIS A 82 -0.59 12.39 -2.10
C HIS A 82 -1.33 13.63 -2.63
N ILE A 83 -2.68 13.66 -2.62
CA ILE A 83 -3.53 14.74 -3.18
C ILE A 83 -4.07 15.68 -2.09
N GLY A 84 -4.01 15.33 -0.82
CA GLY A 84 -4.56 16.14 0.30
C GLY A 84 -3.98 17.56 0.43
N ASN A 85 -3.02 17.94 -0.40
CA ASN A 85 -2.48 19.29 -0.52
C ASN A 85 -2.99 20.08 -1.75
N ASN A 86 -3.83 19.49 -2.63
CA ASN A 86 -4.21 20.11 -3.91
C ASN A 86 -5.63 20.71 -3.96
N ILE A 87 -6.36 20.77 -2.85
CA ILE A 87 -7.74 21.32 -2.89
C ILE A 87 -7.77 22.85 -2.99
N ASN A 88 -6.67 23.55 -2.78
CA ASN A 88 -6.65 25.02 -2.82
C ASN A 88 -6.17 25.64 -4.15
N ASN A 89 -5.84 24.85 -5.18
CA ASN A 89 -5.28 25.40 -6.43
C ASN A 89 -6.02 25.00 -7.73
N VAL A 90 -7.28 24.61 -7.68
CA VAL A 90 -8.05 24.23 -8.90
C VAL A 90 -8.76 25.42 -9.55
N CYS A 91 -8.32 26.64 -9.33
CA CYS A 91 -8.93 27.84 -9.96
C CYS A 91 -7.98 28.72 -10.76
N SER A 92 -6.89 28.21 -11.30
CA SER A 92 -6.13 29.04 -12.24
C SER A 92 -5.25 28.22 -13.17
N ASP A 93 -5.80 27.53 -14.18
CA ASP A 93 -5.03 27.26 -15.42
C ASP A 93 -5.93 26.59 -16.48
N LEU A 94 -6.94 27.32 -16.88
CA LEU A 94 -7.57 27.15 -18.18
C LEU A 94 -7.08 28.31 -19.05
N TYR A 95 -6.04 28.11 -19.79
CA TYR A 95 -5.66 28.80 -21.05
C TYR A 95 -4.15 28.68 -21.25
N ASN A 96 -3.72 27.69 -22.03
CA ASN A 96 -2.58 27.84 -22.94
C ASN A 96 -2.60 26.75 -24.04
N GLU A 97 -2.68 27.19 -25.26
CA GLU A 97 -2.65 26.41 -26.48
C GLU A 97 -1.27 25.78 -26.77
N PRO A 98 -1.20 24.66 -27.53
CA PRO A 98 0.06 24.01 -27.86
C PRO A 98 0.80 24.75 -28.97
N LYS A 99 2.05 25.10 -28.76
CA LYS A 99 2.95 25.57 -29.79
C LYS A 99 3.60 24.40 -30.53
N ASN A 100 3.38 24.39 -31.84
CA ASN A 100 4.01 23.57 -32.85
C ASN A 100 5.55 23.53 -32.72
N SER A 101 6.12 22.33 -32.69
CA SER A 101 7.54 22.13 -32.94
C SER A 101 7.75 21.41 -34.27
N THR A 102 8.48 22.08 -35.12
CA THR A 102 8.92 21.74 -36.46
C THR A 102 9.84 20.53 -36.51
N ASN A 103 9.60 19.70 -37.53
CA ASN A 103 10.43 18.59 -37.99
C ASN A 103 11.91 18.96 -38.17
N ARG A 104 12.79 18.14 -37.58
CA ARG A 104 14.15 17.92 -38.08
C ARG A 104 14.40 16.42 -38.16
N SER A 105 14.76 15.97 -39.38
CA SER A 105 15.12 14.60 -39.72
C SER A 105 16.43 14.16 -39.01
N PRO A 106 16.59 12.86 -38.74
CA PRO A 106 17.73 12.37 -37.95
C PRO A 106 18.95 12.15 -38.82
N THR A 107 20.08 12.72 -38.43
CA THR A 107 21.42 12.28 -38.85
C THR A 107 21.99 11.31 -37.79
N SER A 108 22.57 10.28 -38.31
CA SER A 108 23.12 9.06 -37.77
C SER A 108 24.06 9.15 -36.57
N ASN A 109 23.95 8.10 -35.70
CA ASN A 109 25.00 7.50 -34.87
C ASN A 109 25.51 8.29 -33.65
N GLU A 110 24.62 8.51 -32.64
CA GLU A 110 25.03 8.76 -31.25
C GLU A 110 23.92 8.41 -30.23
N SER A 111 23.02 7.46 -30.54
CA SER A 111 21.82 7.22 -29.72
C SER A 111 21.98 6.19 -28.59
N ASP A 112 23.15 5.58 -28.39
CA ASP A 112 23.30 4.42 -27.48
C ASP A 112 23.73 4.76 -26.02
N THR A 113 23.91 6.02 -25.65
CA THR A 113 24.47 6.40 -24.35
C THR A 113 23.60 7.32 -23.50
N LEU A 114 22.43 7.74 -23.96
CA LEU A 114 21.58 8.64 -23.14
C LEU A 114 20.86 7.85 -22.04
N PRO A 115 20.91 8.34 -20.78
CA PRO A 115 20.15 7.75 -19.68
C PRO A 115 18.66 7.69 -20.00
N ARG A 116 18.03 6.53 -19.76
CA ARG A 116 16.59 6.34 -19.94
C ARG A 116 15.91 6.11 -18.62
N HIS A 117 15.05 7.04 -18.22
CA HIS A 117 14.32 6.97 -16.96
C HIS A 117 12.81 6.96 -17.24
N ASP A 118 12.12 5.90 -16.83
CA ASP A 118 10.67 5.81 -16.85
C ASP A 118 10.15 5.85 -15.41
N LEU A 119 9.70 7.02 -15.01
CA LEU A 119 9.09 7.30 -13.72
C LEU A 119 7.59 7.63 -13.87
N SER A 120 6.98 7.28 -15.01
CA SER A 120 5.57 7.58 -15.31
C SER A 120 4.60 6.95 -14.31
N GLN A 121 5.00 5.85 -13.66
CA GLN A 121 4.22 5.19 -12.63
C GLN A 121 4.64 5.59 -11.20
N ALA A 122 5.67 6.42 -11.05
CA ALA A 122 6.04 6.95 -9.75
C ALA A 122 5.05 8.04 -9.31
N PRO A 123 4.58 8.03 -8.05
CA PRO A 123 3.70 9.09 -7.58
C PRO A 123 4.44 10.41 -7.49
N GLU A 124 3.71 11.49 -7.74
CA GLU A 124 4.18 12.85 -7.49
C GLU A 124 3.83 13.26 -6.06
N TYR A 125 4.73 13.99 -5.44
CA TYR A 125 4.55 14.52 -4.08
C TYR A 125 4.83 16.01 -4.07
N ASP A 126 3.88 16.81 -3.63
CA ASP A 126 4.06 18.25 -3.44
C ASP A 126 5.07 18.54 -2.32
N ARG A 127 5.12 17.67 -1.32
CA ARG A 127 6.07 17.77 -0.21
C ARG A 127 6.68 16.41 0.10
N LEU A 128 7.99 16.36 0.16
CA LEU A 128 8.76 15.23 0.65
C LEU A 128 9.38 15.63 1.99
N TYR A 129 8.99 14.92 3.03
CA TYR A 129 9.54 15.12 4.36
C TYR A 129 10.92 14.48 4.45
N ASN A 130 11.84 15.16 5.13
CA ASN A 130 13.21 14.72 5.22
C ASN A 130 13.34 13.42 6.06
N ARG A 131 13.90 12.38 5.43
CA ARG A 131 14.28 11.10 6.04
C ARG A 131 15.77 10.90 5.84
N HIS A 132 16.56 11.80 6.41
CA HIS A 132 18.00 11.92 6.15
C HIS A 132 18.76 10.62 6.44
N ASP A 133 18.49 9.97 7.55
CA ASP A 133 19.19 8.77 8.00
C ASP A 133 18.89 7.58 7.10
N GLU A 134 17.61 7.38 6.75
CA GLU A 134 17.19 6.32 5.83
C GLU A 134 17.76 6.54 4.43
N LEU A 135 17.74 7.79 3.93
CA LEU A 135 18.32 8.13 2.62
C LEU A 135 19.83 7.93 2.60
N THR A 136 20.53 8.31 3.66
CA THR A 136 21.98 8.13 3.78
C THR A 136 22.32 6.64 3.78
N THR A 137 21.59 5.84 4.53
CA THR A 137 21.75 4.39 4.60
C THR A 137 21.50 3.74 3.23
N LEU A 138 20.41 4.09 2.56
CA LEU A 138 20.05 3.55 1.25
C LEU A 138 21.07 3.92 0.18
N LYS A 139 21.53 5.18 0.15
CA LYS A 139 22.60 5.62 -0.75
C LYS A 139 23.88 4.84 -0.53
N HIS A 140 24.29 4.65 0.71
CA HIS A 140 25.48 3.86 1.04
C HIS A 140 25.37 2.42 0.55
N TRP A 141 24.23 1.75 0.79
CA TRP A 141 24.00 0.39 0.33
C TRP A 141 24.03 0.26 -1.20
N ILE A 142 23.41 1.22 -1.90
CA ILE A 142 23.33 1.19 -3.37
C ILE A 142 24.63 1.58 -4.06
N LEU A 143 25.23 2.67 -3.61
CA LEU A 143 26.37 3.27 -4.32
C LEU A 143 27.73 2.74 -3.87
N SER A 144 27.88 2.42 -2.58
CA SER A 144 29.14 2.00 -1.99
C SER A 144 29.23 0.48 -1.82
N GLU A 145 28.16 -0.17 -1.35
CA GLU A 145 28.15 -1.61 -1.12
C GLU A 145 27.63 -2.42 -2.31
N HIS A 146 27.12 -1.75 -3.35
CA HIS A 146 26.55 -2.37 -4.55
C HIS A 146 25.48 -3.44 -4.23
N SER A 147 24.57 -3.12 -3.31
CA SER A 147 23.46 -3.99 -2.98
C SER A 147 22.59 -4.25 -4.21
N ARG A 148 22.25 -5.51 -4.45
CA ARG A 148 21.47 -5.97 -5.62
C ARG A 148 19.99 -5.90 -5.35
N ILE A 149 19.57 -6.23 -4.13
CA ILE A 149 18.19 -6.14 -3.69
C ILE A 149 18.12 -5.36 -2.39
N ILE A 150 17.25 -4.36 -2.37
CA ILE A 150 16.90 -3.63 -1.16
C ILE A 150 15.39 -3.69 -0.99
N THR A 151 14.93 -4.12 0.17
CA THR A 151 13.51 -4.18 0.50
C THR A 151 13.17 -3.10 1.51
N LEU A 152 12.22 -2.21 1.17
CA LEU A 152 11.62 -1.29 2.13
C LEU A 152 10.35 -1.92 2.69
N THR A 153 10.32 -2.20 3.99
CA THR A 153 9.16 -2.79 4.67
C THR A 153 8.55 -1.81 5.66
N GLY A 154 7.31 -2.04 6.05
CA GLY A 154 6.60 -1.24 7.04
C GLY A 154 5.12 -1.09 6.71
N LEU A 155 4.33 -0.62 7.66
CA LEU A 155 2.88 -0.47 7.53
C LEU A 155 2.50 0.44 6.35
N SER A 156 1.26 0.27 5.87
CA SER A 156 0.69 1.18 4.87
C SER A 156 0.72 2.61 5.38
N GLY A 157 1.02 3.56 4.47
CA GLY A 157 1.09 4.98 4.79
C GLY A 157 2.31 5.43 5.59
N ILE A 158 3.27 4.54 5.91
CA ILE A 158 4.49 4.91 6.66
C ILE A 158 5.49 5.74 5.83
N GLY A 159 5.30 5.82 4.50
CA GLY A 159 6.10 6.63 3.60
C GLY A 159 7.17 5.87 2.80
N LYS A 160 7.04 4.55 2.57
CA LYS A 160 7.99 3.75 1.75
C LYS A 160 8.15 4.31 0.34
N THR A 161 7.04 4.55 -0.35
CA THR A 161 7.02 5.05 -1.73
C THR A 161 7.57 6.47 -1.82
N ALA A 162 7.24 7.34 -0.85
CA ALA A 162 7.80 8.70 -0.77
C ALA A 162 9.32 8.68 -0.54
N LEU A 163 9.81 7.80 0.34
CA LEU A 163 11.24 7.61 0.58
C LEU A 163 11.96 7.13 -0.69
N ALA A 164 11.39 6.13 -1.38
CA ALA A 164 11.95 5.63 -2.63
C ALA A 164 11.97 6.71 -3.72
N ARG A 165 10.92 7.52 -3.85
CA ARG A 165 10.85 8.64 -4.80
C ARG A 165 11.93 9.68 -4.52
N GLN A 166 12.12 10.03 -3.25
CA GLN A 166 13.16 10.98 -2.83
C GLN A 166 14.57 10.41 -3.06
N LEU A 167 14.75 9.11 -2.80
CA LEU A 167 16.01 8.42 -3.08
C LEU A 167 16.35 8.47 -4.58
N VAL A 168 15.40 8.12 -5.45
CA VAL A 168 15.60 8.13 -6.92
C VAL A 168 16.06 9.49 -7.39
N GLU A 169 15.46 10.59 -6.93
CA GLU A 169 15.89 11.94 -7.32
C GLU A 169 17.35 12.24 -6.94
N GLN A 170 17.84 11.67 -5.84
CA GLN A 170 19.19 11.91 -5.36
C GLN A 170 20.26 11.02 -6.00
N ILE A 171 19.86 9.87 -6.59
CA ILE A 171 20.83 8.91 -7.16
C ILE A 171 20.64 8.62 -8.64
N LYS A 172 19.66 9.24 -9.31
CA LYS A 172 19.30 8.96 -10.71
C LYS A 172 20.48 9.06 -11.68
N ASP A 173 21.40 10.00 -11.45
CA ASP A 173 22.56 10.22 -12.32
C ASP A 173 23.60 9.09 -12.24
N HIS A 174 23.46 8.17 -11.29
CA HIS A 174 24.33 6.99 -11.17
C HIS A 174 23.80 5.77 -11.93
N PHE A 175 22.66 5.88 -12.61
CA PHE A 175 22.02 4.79 -13.34
C PHE A 175 21.78 5.14 -14.78
N THR A 176 22.08 4.20 -15.69
CA THR A 176 21.76 4.35 -17.11
C THR A 176 20.28 4.15 -17.40
N HIS A 177 19.62 3.29 -16.60
CA HIS A 177 18.20 2.99 -16.76
C HIS A 177 17.52 2.99 -15.39
N ILE A 178 16.36 3.68 -15.29
CA ILE A 178 15.53 3.65 -14.10
C ILE A 178 14.10 3.32 -14.54
N LEU A 179 13.52 2.29 -13.95
CA LEU A 179 12.15 1.87 -14.22
C LEU A 179 11.37 1.76 -12.92
N TRP A 180 10.28 2.50 -12.82
CA TRP A 180 9.32 2.39 -11.72
C TRP A 180 8.12 1.57 -12.16
N CYS A 181 7.88 0.45 -11.49
CA CYS A 181 6.73 -0.40 -11.68
C CYS A 181 5.80 -0.29 -10.47
N ASN A 182 4.69 0.42 -10.65
CA ASN A 182 3.61 0.54 -9.67
C ASN A 182 2.28 0.32 -10.39
N HIS A 183 1.89 -0.93 -10.55
CA HIS A 183 0.63 -1.26 -11.18
C HIS A 183 -0.48 -1.42 -10.13
N ARG A 184 -1.68 -0.91 -10.41
CA ARG A 184 -2.89 -1.14 -9.58
C ARG A 184 -3.19 -2.63 -9.38
N LYS A 185 -2.81 -3.46 -10.35
CA LYS A 185 -2.62 -4.92 -10.22
C LYS A 185 -1.15 -5.20 -10.44
N PHE A 186 -0.47 -5.62 -9.40
CA PHE A 186 0.93 -6.02 -9.55
C PHE A 186 1.05 -7.00 -10.73
N PRO A 187 1.92 -6.77 -11.73
CA PRO A 187 1.95 -7.55 -12.95
C PRO A 187 2.32 -9.00 -12.67
N ASN A 188 1.79 -9.95 -13.44
CA ASN A 188 2.36 -11.29 -13.42
C ASN A 188 3.81 -11.26 -13.95
N LEU A 189 4.59 -12.28 -13.64
CA LEU A 189 6.02 -12.31 -13.92
C LEU A 189 6.35 -12.11 -15.41
N GLU A 190 5.60 -12.70 -16.32
CA GLU A 190 5.84 -12.55 -17.76
C GLU A 190 5.53 -11.13 -18.25
N THR A 191 4.47 -10.53 -17.74
CA THR A 191 4.17 -9.12 -18.04
C THR A 191 5.27 -8.19 -17.53
N LEU A 192 5.77 -8.41 -16.32
CA LEU A 192 6.90 -7.64 -15.78
C LEU A 192 8.16 -7.83 -16.63
N LYS A 193 8.54 -9.06 -16.93
CA LYS A 193 9.70 -9.36 -17.77
C LYS A 193 9.60 -8.71 -19.15
N ASN A 194 8.43 -8.78 -19.78
CA ASN A 194 8.19 -8.15 -21.07
C ASN A 194 8.26 -6.62 -20.99
N HIS A 195 7.70 -6.01 -19.94
CA HIS A 195 7.81 -4.57 -19.72
C HIS A 195 9.27 -4.14 -19.55
N ILE A 196 10.05 -4.83 -18.71
CA ILE A 196 11.47 -4.54 -18.54
C ILE A 196 12.24 -4.75 -19.84
N ARG A 197 11.99 -5.85 -20.58
CA ARG A 197 12.63 -6.10 -21.88
C ARG A 197 12.32 -4.99 -22.89
N GLN A 198 11.07 -4.57 -23.03
CA GLN A 198 10.69 -3.47 -23.92
C GLN A 198 11.35 -2.15 -23.53
N PHE A 199 11.44 -1.89 -22.23
CA PHE A 199 12.13 -0.71 -21.72
C PHE A 199 13.62 -0.74 -22.01
N LEU A 200 14.28 -1.90 -21.94
CA LEU A 200 15.71 -2.09 -22.20
C LEU A 200 16.04 -2.43 -23.67
N ALA A 201 15.06 -2.87 -24.49
CA ALA A 201 15.27 -3.40 -25.84
C ALA A 201 15.83 -2.36 -26.83
N ALA A 202 15.69 -1.07 -26.56
CA ALA A 202 16.30 -0.02 -27.40
C ALA A 202 17.84 -0.08 -27.41
N THR A 203 18.47 -0.84 -26.49
CA THR A 203 19.93 -0.86 -26.29
C THR A 203 20.53 -2.28 -26.31
N SER A 204 19.74 -3.34 -26.69
CA SER A 204 20.16 -4.73 -26.43
C SER A 204 19.84 -5.71 -27.56
N THR A 205 20.54 -6.84 -27.55
CA THR A 205 20.28 -7.95 -28.48
C THR A 205 18.88 -8.58 -28.23
N PRO A 206 18.12 -8.94 -29.28
CA PRO A 206 16.72 -9.36 -29.16
C PRO A 206 16.44 -10.57 -28.27
N ASN A 207 17.44 -11.39 -27.96
CA ASN A 207 17.32 -12.64 -27.20
C ASN A 207 18.02 -12.63 -25.83
N ALA A 208 18.49 -11.48 -25.33
CA ALA A 208 19.19 -11.41 -24.05
C ALA A 208 18.21 -11.68 -22.88
N SER A 209 18.68 -12.43 -21.87
CA SER A 209 17.92 -12.65 -20.64
C SER A 209 17.84 -11.35 -19.83
N LEU A 210 16.89 -11.25 -18.90
CA LEU A 210 16.81 -10.10 -17.99
C LEU A 210 18.14 -9.91 -17.23
N LEU A 211 18.74 -10.99 -16.77
CA LEU A 211 20.01 -10.94 -16.02
C LEU A 211 21.17 -10.41 -16.89
N ASP A 212 21.19 -10.74 -18.20
CA ASP A 212 22.22 -10.24 -19.11
C ASP A 212 22.08 -8.72 -19.31
N HIS A 213 20.85 -8.22 -19.43
CA HIS A 213 20.61 -6.76 -19.47
C HIS A 213 21.12 -6.07 -18.19
N LEU A 214 20.80 -6.63 -17.01
CA LEU A 214 21.23 -6.07 -15.73
C LEU A 214 22.74 -6.15 -15.49
N ARG A 215 23.45 -7.03 -16.21
CA ARG A 215 24.92 -7.10 -16.22
C ARG A 215 25.54 -6.02 -17.08
N HIS A 216 24.95 -5.73 -18.24
CA HIS A 216 25.50 -4.77 -19.19
C HIS A 216 25.14 -3.33 -18.87
N HIS A 217 23.97 -3.11 -18.24
CA HIS A 217 23.47 -1.79 -17.88
C HIS A 217 23.32 -1.66 -16.38
N ARG A 218 23.71 -0.50 -15.84
CA ARG A 218 23.44 -0.18 -14.43
C ARG A 218 22.01 0.33 -14.29
N CYS A 219 21.10 -0.58 -13.94
CA CYS A 219 19.67 -0.31 -13.83
C CYS A 219 19.24 -0.15 -12.36
N LEU A 220 18.26 0.72 -12.13
CA LEU A 220 17.48 0.78 -10.89
C LEU A 220 16.03 0.40 -11.21
N LEU A 221 15.60 -0.77 -10.72
CA LEU A 221 14.24 -1.24 -10.88
C LEU A 221 13.48 -1.07 -9.57
N ILE A 222 12.40 -0.32 -9.57
CA ILE A 222 11.53 -0.13 -8.40
C ILE A 222 10.27 -0.95 -8.61
N LEU A 223 10.01 -1.90 -7.71
CA LEU A 223 8.79 -2.72 -7.68
C LEU A 223 7.96 -2.31 -6.47
N ASP A 224 6.98 -1.45 -6.69
CA ASP A 224 6.10 -0.93 -5.65
C ASP A 224 4.86 -1.80 -5.49
N ASN A 225 4.35 -1.93 -4.26
CA ASN A 225 3.20 -2.75 -3.90
C ASN A 225 3.38 -4.27 -4.10
N LEU A 226 4.57 -4.80 -3.82
CA LEU A 226 4.88 -6.23 -3.97
C LEU A 226 3.94 -7.14 -3.15
N GLN A 227 3.34 -6.66 -2.07
CA GLN A 227 2.35 -7.43 -1.30
C GLN A 227 1.16 -7.90 -2.14
N GLU A 228 0.85 -7.25 -3.26
CA GLU A 228 -0.23 -7.67 -4.15
C GLU A 228 0.06 -9.01 -4.85
N ALA A 229 1.33 -9.41 -4.96
CA ALA A 229 1.71 -10.72 -5.42
C ALA A 229 1.56 -11.81 -4.34
N LEU A 230 1.33 -11.44 -3.08
CA LEU A 230 1.26 -12.37 -1.95
C LEU A 230 -0.19 -12.75 -1.62
N THR A 231 -0.39 -13.97 -1.09
CA THR A 231 -1.70 -14.55 -0.79
C THR A 231 -2.25 -13.99 0.53
N PRO A 232 -3.43 -13.33 0.51
CA PRO A 232 -4.14 -12.99 1.74
C PRO A 232 -4.63 -14.26 2.47
N GLY A 233 -4.69 -14.20 3.81
CA GLY A 233 -5.19 -15.31 4.62
C GLY A 233 -4.17 -16.39 4.95
N GLU A 234 -2.97 -16.30 4.38
CA GLU A 234 -1.84 -17.19 4.64
C GLU A 234 -0.76 -16.50 5.48
N PHE A 235 0.18 -17.26 6.02
CA PHE A 235 1.39 -16.68 6.62
C PHE A 235 2.14 -15.79 5.62
N VAL A 236 2.77 -14.76 6.12
CA VAL A 236 3.47 -13.75 5.32
C VAL A 236 4.48 -14.37 4.34
N GLY A 237 4.51 -13.85 3.13
CA GLY A 237 5.49 -14.23 2.11
C GLY A 237 5.06 -15.37 1.18
N THR A 238 3.86 -15.93 1.34
CA THR A 238 3.30 -16.93 0.41
C THR A 238 2.79 -16.24 -0.85
N TYR A 239 3.33 -16.57 -2.02
CA TYR A 239 2.88 -16.00 -3.29
C TYR A 239 1.54 -16.59 -3.74
N ARG A 240 0.73 -15.77 -4.39
CA ARG A 240 -0.44 -16.24 -5.15
C ARG A 240 0.02 -17.18 -6.27
N ARG A 241 -0.85 -18.09 -6.68
CA ARG A 241 -0.53 -19.14 -7.68
C ARG A 241 0.12 -18.57 -8.95
N ASP A 242 -0.39 -17.46 -9.48
CA ASP A 242 0.09 -16.85 -10.72
C ASP A 242 1.38 -16.02 -10.54
N TYR A 243 1.84 -15.87 -9.28
CA TYR A 243 3.01 -15.07 -8.91
C TYR A 243 4.17 -15.90 -8.32
N GLN A 244 4.06 -17.21 -8.26
CA GLN A 244 5.09 -18.09 -7.67
C GLN A 244 6.49 -17.90 -8.27
N GLY A 245 6.56 -17.58 -9.56
CA GLY A 245 7.83 -17.32 -10.24
C GLY A 245 8.59 -16.08 -9.72
N TYR A 246 7.94 -15.19 -8.96
CA TYR A 246 8.62 -14.03 -8.36
C TYR A 246 9.67 -14.44 -7.31
N GLY A 247 9.39 -15.48 -6.52
CA GLY A 247 10.37 -15.99 -5.56
C GLY A 247 11.65 -16.44 -6.25
N GLN A 248 11.54 -17.20 -7.34
CA GLN A 248 12.69 -17.61 -8.13
C GLN A 248 13.42 -16.41 -8.75
N LEU A 249 12.70 -15.45 -9.33
CA LEU A 249 13.30 -14.24 -9.90
C LEU A 249 14.08 -13.45 -8.83
N ILE A 250 13.49 -13.22 -7.66
CA ILE A 250 14.14 -12.52 -6.55
C ILE A 250 15.40 -13.26 -6.11
N HIS A 251 15.32 -14.59 -6.00
CA HIS A 251 16.48 -15.41 -5.65
C HIS A 251 17.60 -15.30 -6.70
N GLU A 252 17.29 -15.40 -7.99
CA GLU A 252 18.25 -15.24 -9.09
C GLU A 252 18.90 -13.85 -9.06
N LEU A 253 18.11 -12.78 -8.90
CA LEU A 253 18.60 -11.40 -8.86
C LEU A 253 19.46 -11.12 -7.60
N GLY A 254 19.16 -11.76 -6.48
CA GLY A 254 19.98 -11.64 -5.27
C GLY A 254 21.32 -12.39 -5.35
N THR A 255 21.31 -13.56 -5.99
CA THR A 255 22.44 -14.49 -6.00
C THR A 255 23.45 -14.21 -7.12
N PHE A 256 22.97 -14.01 -8.35
CA PHE A 256 23.86 -13.85 -9.50
C PHE A 256 24.44 -12.44 -9.60
N SER A 257 25.69 -12.34 -10.07
CA SER A 257 26.39 -11.07 -10.19
C SER A 257 25.82 -10.19 -11.30
N HIS A 258 25.50 -8.94 -10.96
CA HIS A 258 25.15 -7.85 -11.86
C HIS A 258 25.41 -6.51 -11.16
N GLN A 259 25.37 -5.39 -11.92
CA GLN A 259 25.68 -4.04 -11.41
C GLN A 259 24.45 -3.18 -11.09
N SER A 260 23.26 -3.77 -11.23
CA SER A 260 21.97 -3.13 -11.05
C SER A 260 21.43 -3.30 -9.63
N CYS A 261 20.45 -2.46 -9.24
CA CYS A 261 19.75 -2.57 -7.97
C CYS A 261 18.25 -2.72 -8.20
N ILE A 262 17.62 -3.61 -7.44
CA ILE A 262 16.18 -3.82 -7.40
C ILE A 262 15.68 -3.32 -6.04
N LEU A 263 14.81 -2.33 -6.04
CA LEU A 263 14.18 -1.77 -4.85
C LEU A 263 12.75 -2.30 -4.74
N LEU A 264 12.50 -3.11 -3.71
CA LEU A 264 11.20 -3.72 -3.44
C LEU A 264 10.49 -2.93 -2.35
N LEU A 265 9.26 -2.47 -2.61
CA LEU A 265 8.43 -1.77 -1.63
C LEU A 265 7.26 -2.68 -1.24
N SER A 266 7.14 -3.02 0.04
CA SER A 266 6.10 -3.91 0.52
C SER A 266 5.77 -3.66 2.00
N TRP A 267 4.54 -3.91 2.40
CA TRP A 267 4.15 -4.00 3.81
C TRP A 267 4.21 -5.44 4.35
N GLU A 268 4.50 -6.40 3.47
CA GLU A 268 4.74 -7.78 3.81
C GLU A 268 6.12 -8.21 3.30
N HIS A 269 6.88 -8.89 4.13
CA HIS A 269 8.23 -9.30 3.80
C HIS A 269 8.23 -10.65 3.06
N PRO A 270 8.70 -10.73 1.80
CA PRO A 270 8.82 -11.99 1.08
C PRO A 270 9.74 -12.99 1.79
N LEU A 271 9.43 -14.30 1.68
CA LEU A 271 10.21 -15.34 2.36
C LEU A 271 11.66 -15.41 1.87
N GLU A 272 11.87 -15.27 0.57
CA GLU A 272 13.18 -15.37 -0.08
C GLU A 272 14.16 -14.31 0.40
N ILE A 273 13.65 -13.11 0.71
CA ILE A 273 14.50 -12.00 1.17
C ILE A 273 15.18 -12.35 2.49
N ALA A 274 14.45 -12.96 3.44
CA ALA A 274 15.03 -13.35 4.72
C ALA A 274 16.13 -14.42 4.56
N ALA A 275 16.00 -15.32 3.59
CA ALA A 275 17.04 -16.29 3.26
C ALA A 275 18.25 -15.60 2.62
N LEU A 276 18.02 -14.76 1.62
CA LEU A 276 19.08 -14.05 0.89
C LEU A 276 19.88 -13.11 1.79
N GLU A 277 19.24 -12.46 2.78
CA GLU A 277 19.94 -11.62 3.76
C GLU A 277 20.95 -12.40 4.62
N SER A 278 20.65 -13.69 4.90
CA SER A 278 21.57 -14.56 5.63
C SER A 278 22.68 -15.14 4.74
N GLU A 279 22.44 -15.27 3.44
CA GLU A 279 23.35 -15.89 2.47
C GLU A 279 24.28 -14.90 1.78
N THR A 280 23.83 -13.66 1.58
CA THR A 280 24.60 -12.64 0.85
C THR A 280 24.47 -11.23 1.43
N ARG A 281 25.61 -10.53 1.47
CA ARG A 281 25.65 -9.11 1.85
C ARG A 281 24.99 -8.15 0.83
N HIS A 282 24.61 -8.66 -0.34
CA HIS A 282 24.03 -7.85 -1.41
C HIS A 282 22.51 -7.72 -1.35
N CYS A 283 21.86 -8.42 -0.40
CA CYS A 283 20.44 -8.30 -0.12
C CYS A 283 20.24 -7.68 1.26
N LYS A 284 19.43 -6.64 1.36
CA LYS A 284 19.22 -5.87 2.59
C LYS A 284 17.76 -5.45 2.74
N THR A 285 17.29 -5.38 3.98
CA THR A 285 15.97 -4.83 4.31
C THR A 285 16.13 -3.60 5.19
N LEU A 286 15.39 -2.55 4.85
CA LEU A 286 15.22 -1.37 5.68
C LEU A 286 13.75 -1.34 6.18
N PRO A 287 13.51 -1.62 7.47
CA PRO A 287 12.21 -1.39 8.08
C PRO A 287 11.97 0.11 8.21
N VAL A 288 11.03 0.66 7.44
CA VAL A 288 10.64 2.06 7.52
C VAL A 288 9.70 2.25 8.71
N GLN A 289 10.09 3.10 9.64
CA GLN A 289 9.32 3.38 10.85
C GLN A 289 8.79 4.81 10.86
N GLY A 290 7.87 5.10 11.77
CA GLY A 290 7.41 6.46 12.03
C GLY A 290 8.54 7.35 12.55
N SER A 291 8.60 8.60 12.08
CA SER A 291 9.59 9.59 12.51
C SER A 291 8.89 10.68 13.34
N PRO A 292 9.30 10.91 14.60
CA PRO A 292 8.73 11.97 15.43
C PRO A 292 8.89 13.37 14.81
N GLN A 293 10.01 13.62 14.13
CA GLN A 293 10.29 14.89 13.46
C GLN A 293 9.32 15.09 12.29
N LEU A 294 9.13 14.08 11.45
CA LEU A 294 8.18 14.08 10.35
C LEU A 294 6.75 14.23 10.87
N ALA A 295 6.38 13.49 11.90
CA ALA A 295 5.08 13.56 12.55
C ALA A 295 4.76 14.99 13.03
N THR A 296 5.70 15.62 13.75
CA THR A 296 5.58 17.00 14.23
C THR A 296 5.44 17.99 13.05
N GLN A 297 6.16 17.77 11.96
CA GLN A 297 6.06 18.62 10.78
C GLN A 297 4.69 18.51 10.12
N ILE A 298 4.12 17.31 10.02
CA ILE A 298 2.75 17.11 9.50
C ILE A 298 1.73 17.92 10.32
N LEU A 299 1.78 17.83 11.66
CA LEU A 299 0.84 18.56 12.52
C LEU A 299 0.99 20.08 12.38
N ARG A 300 2.23 20.56 12.22
CA ARG A 300 2.52 21.97 11.96
C ARG A 300 1.96 22.42 10.60
N ASP A 301 2.18 21.65 9.55
CA ASP A 301 1.70 21.95 8.20
C ASP A 301 0.17 21.94 8.13
N ARG A 302 -0.48 21.11 8.95
CA ARG A 302 -1.94 21.10 9.13
C ARG A 302 -2.45 22.19 10.07
N GLN A 303 -1.58 23.04 10.63
CA GLN A 303 -1.92 24.13 11.52
C GLN A 303 -2.74 23.71 12.76
N LEU A 304 -2.46 22.52 13.30
CA LEU A 304 -3.11 22.08 14.53
C LEU A 304 -2.68 22.94 15.71
N LYS A 305 -3.60 23.08 16.68
CA LYS A 305 -3.37 23.81 17.93
C LYS A 305 -2.73 22.92 18.97
N ASP A 306 -2.38 23.49 20.11
CA ASP A 306 -1.89 22.81 21.31
C ASP A 306 -0.58 22.03 21.09
N PRO A 307 0.54 22.68 20.65
CA PRO A 307 1.78 21.98 20.30
C PRO A 307 2.36 21.11 21.43
N ASN A 308 2.06 21.43 22.69
CA ASN A 308 2.55 20.70 23.87
C ASN A 308 1.94 19.28 23.96
N THR A 309 0.79 19.04 23.34
CA THR A 309 0.11 17.72 23.31
C THR A 309 0.46 16.90 22.06
N TRP A 310 1.17 17.47 21.10
CA TRP A 310 1.55 16.76 19.87
C TRP A 310 2.39 15.50 20.09
N PRO A 311 3.36 15.47 21.03
CA PRO A 311 4.12 14.24 21.29
C PRO A 311 3.24 13.07 21.71
N GLU A 312 2.22 13.30 22.52
CA GLU A 312 1.25 12.27 22.91
C GLU A 312 0.45 11.78 21.71
N LEU A 313 -0.12 12.71 20.92
CA LEU A 313 -0.86 12.36 19.69
C LEU A 313 0.00 11.54 18.74
N THR A 314 1.22 12.01 18.44
CA THR A 314 2.09 11.34 17.45
C THR A 314 2.52 9.96 17.93
N GLN A 315 2.75 9.75 19.21
CA GLN A 315 3.07 8.45 19.78
C GLN A 315 1.88 7.48 19.72
N LEU A 316 0.66 7.94 20.02
CA LEU A 316 -0.56 7.12 19.93
C LEU A 316 -0.77 6.59 18.51
N TYR A 317 -0.50 7.39 17.50
CA TYR A 317 -0.60 7.01 16.07
C TYR A 317 0.73 6.54 15.48
N ASN A 318 1.68 6.11 16.33
CA ASN A 318 2.97 5.52 15.95
C ASN A 318 3.81 6.37 14.97
N ASN A 319 3.66 7.69 15.02
CA ASN A 319 4.29 8.62 14.09
C ASN A 319 4.05 8.27 12.60
N ASN A 320 2.97 7.54 12.28
CA ASN A 320 2.64 7.14 10.90
C ASN A 320 2.06 8.34 10.15
N PRO A 321 2.67 8.76 9.03
CA PRO A 321 2.24 9.94 8.29
C PRO A 321 0.79 9.89 7.80
N LEU A 322 0.33 8.74 7.29
CA LEU A 322 -1.04 8.56 6.83
C LEU A 322 -2.02 8.68 8.00
N TRP A 323 -1.75 7.96 9.08
CA TRP A 323 -2.62 7.95 10.25
C TRP A 323 -2.75 9.35 10.84
N LEU A 324 -1.64 10.07 10.95
CA LEU A 324 -1.63 11.45 11.45
C LEU A 324 -2.36 12.42 10.52
N ASN A 325 -2.23 12.28 9.21
CA ASN A 325 -2.96 13.13 8.26
C ASN A 325 -4.48 12.91 8.35
N LEU A 326 -4.94 11.65 8.43
CA LEU A 326 -6.36 11.33 8.59
C LEU A 326 -6.90 11.85 9.92
N THR A 327 -6.17 11.62 11.01
CA THR A 327 -6.55 12.11 12.34
C THR A 327 -6.52 13.65 12.40
N ALA A 328 -5.55 14.29 11.76
CA ALA A 328 -5.47 15.75 11.70
C ALA A 328 -6.69 16.37 11.00
N SER A 329 -7.18 15.75 9.91
CA SER A 329 -8.42 16.19 9.26
C SER A 329 -9.60 16.11 10.22
N THR A 330 -9.76 15.00 10.93
CA THR A 330 -10.80 14.86 11.97
C THR A 330 -10.68 15.91 13.08
N ILE A 331 -9.46 16.21 13.55
CA ILE A 331 -9.22 17.21 14.58
C ILE A 331 -9.59 18.63 14.08
N LEU A 332 -9.31 18.92 12.83
CA LEU A 332 -9.71 20.19 12.22
C LEU A 332 -11.23 20.30 12.11
N ASP A 333 -11.88 19.27 11.63
CA ASP A 333 -13.32 19.27 11.32
C ASP A 333 -14.18 19.25 12.58
N LEU A 334 -13.84 18.43 13.59
CA LEU A 334 -14.68 18.22 14.77
C LEU A 334 -14.24 19.02 16.00
N PHE A 335 -12.96 19.36 16.11
CA PHE A 335 -12.36 20.00 17.30
C PHE A 335 -11.74 21.36 17.00
N ASN A 336 -12.05 21.95 15.85
CA ASN A 336 -11.51 23.25 15.42
C ASN A 336 -9.97 23.31 15.54
N GLY A 337 -9.30 22.19 15.26
CA GLY A 337 -7.85 22.04 15.30
C GLY A 337 -7.26 21.81 16.71
N SER A 338 -8.05 21.72 17.79
CA SER A 338 -7.55 21.51 19.15
C SER A 338 -7.21 20.02 19.41
N VAL A 339 -5.91 19.72 19.49
CA VAL A 339 -5.41 18.40 19.84
C VAL A 339 -5.74 18.06 21.31
N GLN A 340 -5.70 19.05 22.20
CA GLN A 340 -6.04 18.86 23.60
C GLN A 340 -7.49 18.39 23.79
N GLN A 341 -8.44 18.99 23.08
CA GLN A 341 -9.84 18.58 23.12
C GLN A 341 -10.01 17.15 22.55
N PHE A 342 -9.36 16.85 21.45
CA PHE A 342 -9.38 15.51 20.86
C PHE A 342 -8.86 14.45 21.85
N LEU A 343 -7.72 14.68 22.48
CA LEU A 343 -7.11 13.76 23.44
C LEU A 343 -7.88 13.65 24.77
N SER A 344 -8.80 14.57 25.06
CA SER A 344 -9.66 14.48 26.27
C SER A 344 -10.72 13.37 26.18
N TYR A 345 -10.95 12.81 24.98
CA TYR A 345 -11.85 11.67 24.83
C TYR A 345 -11.20 10.38 25.34
N PRO A 346 -11.94 9.54 26.07
CA PRO A 346 -11.38 8.38 26.75
C PRO A 346 -10.98 7.24 25.82
N THR A 347 -11.48 7.26 24.56
CA THR A 347 -11.23 6.21 23.57
C THR A 347 -10.40 6.76 22.42
N LEU A 348 -9.40 5.99 22.00
CA LEU A 348 -8.62 6.33 20.82
C LEU A 348 -9.51 6.26 19.58
N PHE A 349 -9.72 7.41 18.95
CA PHE A 349 -10.58 7.52 17.78
C PHE A 349 -9.86 7.01 16.52
N LEU A 350 -10.51 6.11 15.79
CA LEU A 350 -9.94 5.53 14.56
C LEU A 350 -10.47 6.19 13.29
N GLY A 351 -11.78 6.48 13.22
CA GLY A 351 -12.39 7.12 12.05
C GLY A 351 -12.01 6.42 10.74
N ASP A 352 -11.53 7.20 9.77
CA ASP A 352 -11.15 6.68 8.45
C ASP A 352 -9.99 5.67 8.48
N LEU A 353 -9.24 5.60 9.58
CA LEU A 353 -8.20 4.58 9.77
C LEU A 353 -8.75 3.16 9.81
N GLU A 354 -10.01 2.97 10.22
CA GLU A 354 -10.62 1.64 10.26
C GLU A 354 -10.57 0.95 8.91
N ALA A 355 -10.77 1.66 7.81
CA ALA A 355 -10.68 1.12 6.47
C ALA A 355 -9.27 0.60 6.15
N VAL A 356 -8.23 1.36 6.52
CA VAL A 356 -6.83 0.99 6.34
C VAL A 356 -6.46 -0.23 7.17
N LEU A 357 -6.87 -0.25 8.45
CA LEU A 357 -6.58 -1.34 9.37
C LEU A 357 -7.32 -2.62 8.98
N LYS A 358 -8.56 -2.50 8.45
CA LYS A 358 -9.35 -3.62 7.93
C LYS A 358 -8.61 -4.37 6.84
N LEU A 359 -7.93 -3.68 5.93
CA LEU A 359 -7.17 -4.32 4.86
C LEU A 359 -5.99 -5.12 5.39
N HIS A 360 -5.22 -4.56 6.34
CA HIS A 360 -4.18 -5.33 7.02
C HIS A 360 -4.75 -6.56 7.70
N TYR A 361 -5.87 -6.41 8.41
CA TYR A 361 -6.51 -7.51 9.12
C TYR A 361 -7.05 -8.61 8.19
N GLN A 362 -7.66 -8.24 7.06
CA GLN A 362 -8.20 -9.19 6.08
C GLN A 362 -7.12 -10.08 5.44
N ARG A 363 -5.88 -9.63 5.42
CA ARG A 363 -4.74 -10.40 4.88
C ARG A 363 -4.16 -11.42 5.87
N LEU A 364 -4.61 -11.40 7.13
CA LEU A 364 -4.11 -12.29 8.18
C LEU A 364 -4.75 -13.67 8.10
N GLY A 365 -3.93 -14.71 8.32
CA GLY A 365 -4.39 -16.07 8.54
C GLY A 365 -5.02 -16.27 9.93
N ASN A 366 -5.72 -17.38 10.13
CA ASN A 366 -6.44 -17.65 11.38
C ASN A 366 -5.52 -17.64 12.61
N ALA A 367 -4.35 -18.24 12.54
CA ALA A 367 -3.40 -18.25 13.65
C ALA A 367 -2.89 -16.84 14.00
N GLU A 368 -2.66 -15.98 12.98
CA GLU A 368 -2.27 -14.58 13.16
C GLU A 368 -3.40 -13.78 13.84
N LYS A 369 -4.65 -13.95 13.39
CA LYS A 369 -5.84 -13.32 13.98
C LYS A 369 -6.03 -13.74 15.44
N THR A 370 -5.93 -15.04 15.73
CA THR A 370 -6.04 -15.60 17.08
C THR A 370 -5.00 -14.97 18.01
N LEU A 371 -3.73 -14.91 17.56
CA LEU A 371 -2.66 -14.28 18.33
C LEU A 371 -2.92 -12.77 18.55
N LEU A 372 -3.38 -12.09 17.52
CA LEU A 372 -3.65 -10.64 17.57
C LEU A 372 -4.79 -10.30 18.54
N HIS A 373 -5.88 -11.11 18.54
CA HIS A 373 -6.98 -10.96 19.49
C HIS A 373 -6.52 -11.21 20.92
N TRP A 374 -5.71 -12.23 21.15
CA TRP A 374 -5.17 -12.49 22.48
C TRP A 374 -4.31 -11.32 22.97
N LEU A 375 -3.37 -10.83 22.14
CA LEU A 375 -2.51 -9.69 22.47
C LEU A 375 -3.28 -8.39 22.70
N ALA A 376 -4.34 -8.14 21.92
CA ALA A 376 -5.16 -6.94 22.08
C ALA A 376 -5.85 -6.88 23.44
N ASN A 377 -6.16 -8.03 24.07
CA ASN A 377 -6.80 -8.13 25.36
C ASN A 377 -5.79 -8.10 26.54
N GLN A 378 -4.48 -8.02 26.27
CA GLN A 378 -3.48 -7.87 27.33
C GLN A 378 -3.28 -6.38 27.68
N ASP A 379 -3.17 -6.07 28.95
CA ASP A 379 -2.96 -4.68 29.43
C ASP A 379 -1.50 -4.26 29.40
N SER A 380 -0.58 -5.22 29.32
CA SER A 380 0.88 -4.98 29.28
C SER A 380 1.56 -5.84 28.22
N PRO A 381 2.78 -5.49 27.78
CA PRO A 381 3.58 -6.33 26.89
C PRO A 381 3.79 -7.73 27.46
N VAL A 382 3.65 -8.76 26.62
CA VAL A 382 3.61 -10.18 27.00
C VAL A 382 4.92 -10.87 26.64
N ASN A 383 5.45 -11.69 27.56
CA ASN A 383 6.57 -12.56 27.28
C ASN A 383 6.11 -13.83 26.52
N LEU A 384 6.99 -14.42 25.71
CA LEU A 384 6.72 -15.67 24.98
C LEU A 384 6.25 -16.81 25.88
N ASN A 385 6.75 -16.88 27.12
CA ASN A 385 6.39 -17.91 28.09
C ASN A 385 4.99 -17.76 28.70
N GLN A 386 4.30 -16.66 28.43
CA GLN A 386 2.94 -16.36 28.95
C GLN A 386 1.84 -16.85 28.00
N LYS A 387 2.19 -17.61 26.94
CA LYS A 387 1.20 -18.18 26.03
C LYS A 387 0.19 -19.07 26.78
N PRO A 388 -1.13 -18.84 26.63
CA PRO A 388 -2.13 -19.77 27.17
C PRO A 388 -2.01 -21.16 26.50
N PRO A 389 -2.18 -22.27 27.27
CA PRO A 389 -1.98 -23.63 26.75
C PRO A 389 -2.80 -23.98 25.51
N ASN A 390 -4.04 -23.46 25.46
CA ASN A 390 -5.03 -23.78 24.41
C ASN A 390 -5.16 -22.71 23.31
N LEU A 391 -4.29 -21.69 23.30
CA LEU A 391 -4.39 -20.61 22.31
C LEU A 391 -4.06 -21.10 20.89
N LEU A 392 -2.91 -21.68 20.73
CA LEU A 392 -2.34 -22.24 19.48
C LEU A 392 -1.33 -23.32 19.85
N SER A 393 -1.02 -24.25 18.94
CA SER A 393 0.16 -25.10 19.09
C SER A 393 1.44 -24.25 19.16
N ASP A 394 2.51 -24.72 19.77
CA ASP A 394 3.77 -23.96 19.89
C ASP A 394 4.33 -23.59 18.52
N ARG A 395 4.22 -24.49 17.54
CA ARG A 395 4.64 -24.26 16.16
C ARG A 395 3.85 -23.14 15.50
N GLU A 396 2.51 -23.16 15.63
CA GLU A 396 1.65 -22.12 15.06
C GLU A 396 1.85 -20.77 15.75
N PHE A 397 2.02 -20.77 17.07
CA PHE A 397 2.28 -19.58 17.86
C PHE A 397 3.56 -18.87 17.41
N LEU A 398 4.68 -19.61 17.31
CA LEU A 398 5.95 -19.03 16.85
C LEU A 398 5.89 -18.56 15.40
N LYS A 399 5.21 -19.32 14.53
CA LYS A 399 4.99 -18.89 13.14
C LYS A 399 4.13 -17.64 13.05
N ALA A 400 3.06 -17.53 13.83
CA ALA A 400 2.20 -16.36 13.86
C ALA A 400 2.96 -15.11 14.34
N ILE A 401 3.80 -15.24 15.39
CA ILE A 401 4.66 -14.15 15.85
C ILE A 401 5.62 -13.70 14.74
N GLN A 402 6.32 -14.65 14.12
CA GLN A 402 7.26 -14.34 13.04
C GLN A 402 6.56 -13.64 11.87
N SER A 403 5.37 -14.13 11.51
CA SER A 403 4.57 -13.57 10.43
C SER A 403 4.07 -12.15 10.76
N LEU A 404 3.51 -11.93 11.94
CA LEU A 404 3.05 -10.60 12.36
C LEU A 404 4.20 -9.59 12.49
N LYS A 405 5.39 -10.00 12.94
CA LYS A 405 6.59 -9.15 12.93
C LYS A 405 6.99 -8.75 11.50
N ARG A 406 6.97 -9.69 10.56
CA ARG A 406 7.26 -9.43 9.14
C ARG A 406 6.20 -8.57 8.45
N ARG A 407 5.00 -8.47 9.02
CA ARG A 407 3.93 -7.54 8.60
C ARG A 407 4.02 -6.20 9.32
N SER A 408 5.01 -5.99 10.20
CA SER A 408 5.15 -4.79 11.03
C SER A 408 3.94 -4.53 11.97
N LEU A 409 3.16 -5.57 12.29
CA LEU A 409 2.00 -5.48 13.17
C LEU A 409 2.36 -5.71 14.64
N LEU A 410 3.53 -6.29 14.94
CA LEU A 410 4.11 -6.40 16.27
C LEU A 410 5.32 -5.49 16.40
N GLU A 411 5.49 -4.90 17.59
CA GLU A 411 6.68 -4.12 17.90
C GLU A 411 7.93 -5.01 18.02
N SER A 412 9.06 -4.46 17.59
CA SER A 412 10.36 -5.18 17.56
C SER A 412 11.04 -5.17 18.95
N SER A 413 10.30 -5.52 20.01
CA SER A 413 10.81 -5.61 21.38
C SER A 413 11.01 -7.07 21.80
N SER A 414 11.66 -7.30 22.94
CA SER A 414 11.78 -8.62 23.57
C SER A 414 10.42 -9.19 24.03
N ASN A 415 9.48 -8.32 24.32
CA ASN A 415 8.12 -8.66 24.68
C ASN A 415 7.18 -8.38 23.50
N LEU A 416 6.07 -9.13 23.42
CA LEU A 416 5.05 -8.96 22.41
C LEU A 416 4.11 -7.82 22.80
N SER A 417 4.03 -6.79 21.97
CA SER A 417 3.09 -5.68 22.15
C SER A 417 2.50 -5.24 20.81
N LEU A 418 1.31 -4.66 20.89
CA LEU A 418 0.61 -4.07 19.75
C LEU A 418 0.67 -2.55 19.86
N GLN A 419 0.83 -1.89 18.72
CA GLN A 419 0.66 -0.45 18.62
C GLN A 419 -0.76 -0.05 19.10
N PRO A 420 -0.92 1.11 19.77
CA PRO A 420 -2.21 1.52 20.35
C PRO A 420 -3.36 1.52 19.34
N VAL A 421 -3.14 2.02 18.12
CA VAL A 421 -4.13 2.04 17.03
C VAL A 421 -4.57 0.63 16.63
N ILE A 422 -3.64 -0.31 16.48
CA ILE A 422 -3.94 -1.71 16.11
C ILE A 422 -4.71 -2.39 17.25
N ARG A 423 -4.28 -2.19 18.49
CA ARG A 423 -4.96 -2.72 19.68
C ARG A 423 -6.40 -2.22 19.75
N GLN A 424 -6.61 -0.90 19.59
CA GLN A 424 -7.95 -0.30 19.58
C GLN A 424 -8.82 -0.85 18.48
N TYR A 425 -8.30 -0.98 17.27
CA TYR A 425 -9.03 -1.54 16.14
C TYR A 425 -9.55 -2.96 16.42
N ILE A 426 -8.66 -3.82 16.95
CA ILE A 426 -9.05 -5.20 17.30
C ILE A 426 -10.10 -5.21 18.42
N ARG A 427 -9.90 -4.42 19.48
CA ARG A 427 -10.85 -4.32 20.58
C ARG A 427 -12.22 -3.82 20.12
N SER A 428 -12.28 -2.80 19.28
CA SER A 428 -13.57 -2.23 18.83
C SER A 428 -14.35 -3.15 17.90
N ASN A 429 -13.65 -3.91 17.05
CA ASN A 429 -14.33 -4.67 15.98
C ASN A 429 -14.52 -6.16 16.30
N TYR A 430 -13.77 -6.73 17.28
CA TYR A 430 -13.71 -8.16 17.51
C TYR A 430 -13.77 -8.58 18.98
N SER A 431 -14.06 -7.69 19.92
CA SER A 431 -14.13 -7.97 21.38
C SER A 431 -15.49 -8.54 21.87
N GLY A 432 -16.45 -8.77 20.97
CA GLY A 432 -17.67 -9.52 21.29
C GLY A 432 -17.43 -10.99 20.99
N GLY A 433 -17.38 -11.82 22.03
CA GLY A 433 -17.18 -13.28 21.94
C GLY A 433 -18.21 -13.96 21.04
N GLU A 434 -17.98 -13.95 19.73
CA GLU A 434 -18.50 -14.92 18.81
C GLU A 434 -17.36 -15.84 18.40
N SER A 435 -17.47 -17.09 18.86
CA SER A 435 -16.64 -18.21 18.47
C SER A 435 -16.43 -18.21 16.95
N LEU A 436 -15.18 -18.43 16.54
CA LEU A 436 -14.73 -18.66 15.16
C LEU A 436 -15.34 -19.94 14.51
N THR A 437 -16.68 -20.06 14.56
CA THR A 437 -17.40 -21.18 13.94
C THR A 437 -18.66 -20.65 13.26
N ASN A 438 -18.52 -19.98 12.12
CA ASN A 438 -19.56 -19.94 11.08
C ASN A 438 -19.11 -19.09 9.89
N GLU A 439 -18.11 -19.56 9.14
CA GLU A 439 -18.12 -19.35 7.70
C GLU A 439 -18.76 -20.60 7.07
N PRO A 440 -19.76 -20.46 6.20
CA PRO A 440 -20.32 -21.61 5.50
C PRO A 440 -19.23 -22.20 4.60
N ARG A 441 -18.88 -23.46 4.85
CA ARG A 441 -18.08 -24.27 3.94
C ARG A 441 -18.73 -24.17 2.56
N ALA A 442 -18.00 -23.58 1.61
CA ALA A 442 -18.32 -23.72 0.21
C ALA A 442 -18.29 -25.22 -0.14
N VAL A 443 -19.45 -25.77 -0.45
CA VAL A 443 -19.60 -27.11 -1.00
C VAL A 443 -19.14 -27.04 -2.45
N ALA A 444 -18.21 -27.92 -2.77
CA ALA A 444 -17.73 -28.46 -4.06
C ALA A 444 -17.82 -27.57 -5.32
#